data_7ce3107be84befd3626d596bc1e7a276
#
_entry.id   7ce3107be84befd3626d596bc1e7a276
#
_cell.length_a   1.000
_cell.length_b   1.000
_cell.length_c   1.000
_cell.angle_alpha   90.00
_cell.angle_beta   90.00
_cell.angle_gamma   90.00
#
_symmetry.space_group_name_H-M   'P 1'
#
loop_
_entity.id
_entity.type
_entity.pdbx_description
1 polymer ?
#
loop_
_entity_poly.entity_id
_entity_poly.type
_entity_poly.pdbx_seq_one_letter_code
_entity_poly.pdbx_strand_id
1 'polypeptide(L)'
;MPWENFSYVVYKETPTGSDVFDSIATVAEPFYVDSNLANGATYCYYVTAFGQYTAESLPNDTLINLSQRICDVPVDLEAPCPPDLTVSNICEEDAVSFDPADLKNDLLWTNPNNSCADDVIGYYIYYSPMQGGSFSLLDSVNFADDTTYQHTNLESLAGCYAVTAIDSFYNESAFSNTVCVDNCSDYNLPNVFTPNNDGANDLYTPILPIRFIDGVDMKIFNRWGALVFETSDPMLNWDGTSSVTGSTLEEGVYYYVCYVFEVTVTGVQKVEEPLKGYIHLIRSQE
;
A
#
# COMPACT_ATOMS: atom_id res chain seq x y z
N MET A 1 53.22 29.06 -20.83
CA MET A 1 53.52 30.46 -20.53
C MET A 1 52.93 30.75 -19.18
N PRO A 2 53.60 31.47 -18.32
CA PRO A 2 53.01 31.82 -17.01
C PRO A 2 51.91 32.86 -17.24
N TRP A 3 50.72 32.41 -17.11
CA TRP A 3 49.48 33.18 -17.21
C TRP A 3 48.68 32.92 -15.93
N GLU A 4 48.13 33.93 -15.30
CA GLU A 4 47.30 33.87 -14.12
C GLU A 4 46.05 34.71 -14.30
N ASN A 5 44.86 34.08 -14.09
CA ASN A 5 43.60 34.79 -14.01
C ASN A 5 43.41 35.29 -12.58
N PHE A 6 42.99 36.52 -12.41
CA PHE A 6 42.70 37.11 -11.10
C PHE A 6 41.26 37.51 -10.91
N SER A 7 40.44 37.47 -11.97
CA SER A 7 39.03 37.81 -11.88
C SER A 7 38.23 37.19 -13.02
N TYR A 8 36.98 36.86 -12.75
CA TYR A 8 36.02 36.35 -13.73
C TYR A 8 34.74 37.13 -13.62
N VAL A 9 34.16 37.56 -14.75
CA VAL A 9 32.81 38.14 -14.82
C VAL A 9 31.90 37.16 -15.50
N VAL A 10 30.82 36.79 -14.80
CA VAL A 10 29.79 35.86 -15.29
C VAL A 10 28.67 36.68 -15.93
N TYR A 11 28.29 36.31 -17.13
CA TYR A 11 27.18 36.90 -17.86
C TYR A 11 26.08 35.88 -18.06
N LYS A 12 24.84 36.31 -17.87
CA LYS A 12 23.63 35.57 -18.09
C LYS A 12 22.75 36.25 -19.14
N GLU A 13 22.16 35.47 -20.02
CA GLU A 13 21.19 35.98 -20.98
C GLU A 13 19.92 36.45 -20.29
N THR A 14 19.51 37.71 -20.54
CA THR A 14 18.37 38.35 -19.90
C THR A 14 17.63 39.29 -20.86
N PRO A 15 16.35 39.02 -21.21
CA PRO A 15 15.60 37.80 -20.96
C PRO A 15 16.11 36.62 -21.80
N THR A 16 15.80 35.40 -21.39
CA THR A 16 16.17 34.19 -22.12
C THR A 16 15.71 34.24 -23.58
N GLY A 17 16.60 33.88 -24.50
CA GLY A 17 16.35 33.89 -25.95
C GLY A 17 16.48 35.26 -26.60
N SER A 18 16.97 36.29 -25.90
CA SER A 18 17.13 37.65 -26.41
C SER A 18 18.48 37.92 -27.06
N ASP A 19 19.46 37.03 -26.87
CA ASP A 19 20.89 37.28 -27.17
C ASP A 19 21.49 38.52 -26.45
N VAL A 20 20.80 39.04 -25.44
CA VAL A 20 21.26 40.11 -24.56
C VAL A 20 21.79 39.52 -23.28
N PHE A 21 23.00 39.88 -22.87
CA PHE A 21 23.67 39.32 -21.70
C PHE A 21 24.00 40.43 -20.69
N ASP A 22 23.53 40.22 -19.48
CA ASP A 22 23.85 41.08 -18.34
C ASP A 22 24.88 40.40 -17.42
N SER A 23 25.78 41.21 -16.84
CA SER A 23 26.72 40.68 -15.86
C SER A 23 26.01 40.44 -14.55
N ILE A 24 26.08 39.22 -14.06
CA ILE A 24 25.40 38.79 -12.82
C ILE A 24 26.36 38.64 -11.63
N ALA A 25 27.65 38.42 -11.89
CA ALA A 25 28.64 38.27 -10.82
C ALA A 25 30.05 38.61 -11.31
N THR A 26 30.91 39.05 -10.36
CA THR A 26 32.36 39.12 -10.52
C THR A 26 32.99 38.33 -9.37
N VAL A 27 33.80 37.32 -9.72
CA VAL A 27 34.40 36.40 -8.76
C VAL A 27 35.89 36.26 -8.99
N ALA A 28 36.66 35.97 -7.95
CA ALA A 28 38.09 35.71 -8.06
C ALA A 28 38.37 34.22 -8.34
N GLU A 29 37.49 33.33 -7.85
CA GLU A 29 37.61 31.89 -8.03
C GLU A 29 36.96 31.46 -9.37
N PRO A 30 37.46 30.37 -10.00
CA PRO A 30 36.98 29.93 -11.32
C PRO A 30 35.66 29.15 -11.23
N PHE A 31 34.75 29.50 -10.28
CA PHE A 31 33.41 28.94 -10.20
C PHE A 31 32.41 30.00 -9.68
N TYR A 32 31.17 29.83 -10.09
CA TYR A 32 30.02 30.60 -9.62
C TYR A 32 28.79 29.71 -9.64
N VAL A 33 27.95 29.88 -8.65
CA VAL A 33 26.66 29.17 -8.53
C VAL A 33 25.54 30.18 -8.70
N ASP A 34 24.76 30.03 -9.77
CA ASP A 34 23.51 30.76 -9.95
C ASP A 34 22.39 29.98 -9.31
N SER A 35 21.59 30.60 -8.44
CA SER A 35 20.55 29.98 -7.64
C SER A 35 19.18 30.61 -7.92
N ASN A 36 18.12 29.95 -7.45
CA ASN A 36 16.73 30.36 -7.66
C ASN A 36 16.35 30.41 -9.15
N LEU A 37 16.82 29.46 -9.91
CA LEU A 37 16.45 29.26 -11.30
C LEU A 37 15.14 28.47 -11.36
N ALA A 38 14.28 28.81 -12.34
CA ALA A 38 13.08 28.03 -12.62
C ALA A 38 13.46 26.73 -13.32
N ASN A 39 13.02 25.60 -12.81
CA ASN A 39 13.19 24.29 -13.42
C ASN A 39 12.51 24.26 -14.81
N GLY A 40 13.10 23.53 -15.76
CA GLY A 40 12.60 23.42 -17.13
C GLY A 40 12.86 24.64 -18.03
N ALA A 41 13.36 25.77 -17.47
CA ALA A 41 13.72 26.94 -18.26
C ALA A 41 15.17 26.87 -18.75
N THR A 42 15.43 27.28 -20.02
CA THR A 42 16.78 27.32 -20.57
C THR A 42 17.51 28.59 -20.11
N TYR A 43 18.70 28.44 -19.56
CA TYR A 43 19.57 29.54 -19.18
C TYR A 43 20.89 29.44 -19.91
N CYS A 44 21.36 30.58 -20.46
CA CYS A 44 22.59 30.65 -21.22
C CYS A 44 23.59 31.60 -20.54
N TYR A 45 24.84 31.17 -20.50
CA TYR A 45 25.92 31.90 -19.84
C TYR A 45 27.15 31.97 -20.73
N TYR A 46 27.97 33.00 -20.50
CA TYR A 46 29.39 33.01 -20.84
C TYR A 46 30.20 33.72 -19.76
N VAL A 47 31.49 33.50 -19.70
CA VAL A 47 32.40 34.07 -18.72
C VAL A 47 33.49 34.85 -19.41
N THR A 48 33.81 36.04 -18.89
CA THR A 48 35.01 36.81 -19.26
C THR A 48 36.05 36.66 -18.15
N ALA A 49 37.21 36.11 -18.49
CA ALA A 49 38.34 36.00 -17.58
C ALA A 49 39.30 37.15 -17.79
N PHE A 50 39.75 37.76 -16.71
CA PHE A 50 40.77 38.79 -16.64
C PHE A 50 42.03 38.23 -16.02
N GLY A 51 43.15 38.37 -16.66
CA GLY A 51 44.44 37.85 -16.20
C GLY A 51 45.61 38.69 -16.68
N GLN A 52 46.79 38.25 -16.32
CA GLN A 52 48.04 38.90 -16.70
C GLN A 52 49.15 37.85 -16.83
N TYR A 53 50.23 38.22 -17.51
CA TYR A 53 51.45 37.44 -17.52
C TYR A 53 52.16 37.60 -16.16
N THR A 54 52.69 36.51 -15.61
CA THR A 54 53.45 36.50 -14.35
C THR A 54 54.94 36.64 -14.55
N ALA A 55 55.43 36.71 -15.83
CA ALA A 55 56.84 36.89 -16.15
C ALA A 55 57.19 38.36 -16.24
N GLU A 56 58.16 38.83 -15.47
CA GLU A 56 58.64 40.23 -15.41
C GLU A 56 59.09 40.80 -16.76
N SER A 57 59.42 39.93 -17.72
CA SER A 57 59.84 40.32 -19.06
C SER A 57 58.72 40.60 -20.08
N LEU A 58 57.46 40.38 -19.65
CA LEU A 58 56.28 40.59 -20.51
C LEU A 58 55.50 41.85 -20.07
N PRO A 59 54.72 42.48 -20.98
CA PRO A 59 53.86 43.60 -20.62
C PRO A 59 52.89 43.23 -19.50
N ASN A 60 52.71 44.16 -18.54
CA ASN A 60 51.78 43.99 -17.43
C ASN A 60 50.36 44.48 -17.82
N ASP A 61 49.94 44.16 -19.04
CA ASP A 61 48.63 44.53 -19.55
C ASP A 61 47.59 43.49 -19.09
N THR A 62 46.37 43.96 -18.82
CA THR A 62 45.23 43.09 -18.52
C THR A 62 44.85 42.35 -19.78
N LEU A 63 44.91 41.04 -19.73
CA LEU A 63 44.47 40.15 -20.78
C LEU A 63 43.03 39.71 -20.55
N ILE A 64 42.22 39.76 -21.59
CA ILE A 64 40.79 39.42 -21.53
C ILE A 64 40.55 38.19 -22.39
N ASN A 65 39.89 37.19 -21.83
CA ASN A 65 39.51 35.97 -22.55
C ASN A 65 38.03 35.67 -22.30
N LEU A 66 37.30 35.39 -23.39
CA LEU A 66 35.89 35.04 -23.34
C LEU A 66 35.73 33.53 -23.50
N SER A 67 34.89 32.96 -22.68
CA SER A 67 34.43 31.56 -22.87
C SER A 67 33.47 31.47 -24.07
N GLN A 68 33.22 30.24 -24.49
CA GLN A 68 32.07 29.94 -25.34
C GLN A 68 30.78 30.16 -24.54
N ARG A 69 29.70 30.51 -25.26
CA ARG A 69 28.34 30.47 -24.69
C ARG A 69 27.94 29.02 -24.45
N ILE A 70 27.40 28.73 -23.28
CA ILE A 70 26.80 27.45 -22.93
C ILE A 70 25.38 27.71 -22.41
N CYS A 71 24.45 26.83 -22.81
CA CYS A 71 23.06 26.87 -22.31
C CYS A 71 22.72 25.52 -21.69
N ASP A 72 21.97 25.57 -20.60
CA ASP A 72 21.48 24.37 -19.93
C ASP A 72 20.12 24.63 -19.28
N VAL A 73 19.45 23.55 -18.86
CA VAL A 73 18.13 23.58 -18.28
C VAL A 73 18.22 22.96 -16.89
N PRO A 74 17.95 23.73 -15.83
CA PRO A 74 17.83 23.14 -14.50
C PRO A 74 16.71 22.09 -14.47
N VAL A 75 16.99 20.93 -13.86
CA VAL A 75 16.05 19.84 -13.68
C VAL A 75 15.83 19.67 -12.20
N ASP A 76 14.58 19.49 -11.80
CA ASP A 76 14.26 19.10 -10.44
C ASP A 76 14.69 17.66 -10.18
N LEU A 77 15.41 17.44 -9.10
CA LEU A 77 15.86 16.12 -8.62
C LEU A 77 15.41 15.88 -7.18
N GLU A 78 14.59 16.75 -6.63
CA GLU A 78 14.11 16.67 -5.26
C GLU A 78 12.70 16.05 -5.26
N ALA A 79 12.62 14.83 -4.75
CA ALA A 79 11.34 14.13 -4.65
C ALA A 79 10.44 14.78 -3.58
N PRO A 80 9.09 14.75 -3.76
CA PRO A 80 8.17 15.24 -2.75
C PRO A 80 8.27 14.43 -1.45
N CYS A 81 7.77 14.98 -0.36
CA CYS A 81 7.62 14.22 0.87
C CYS A 81 6.52 13.16 0.75
N PRO A 82 6.64 12.05 1.49
CA PRO A 82 5.65 10.98 1.44
C PRO A 82 4.30 11.44 2.02
N PRO A 83 3.17 10.98 1.45
CA PRO A 83 1.85 11.18 2.03
C PRO A 83 1.69 10.45 3.37
N ASP A 84 0.70 10.85 4.19
CA ASP A 84 0.19 10.05 5.31
C ASP A 84 -1.05 9.29 4.87
N LEU A 85 -1.02 7.95 4.98
CA LEU A 85 -2.07 7.05 4.53
C LEU A 85 -2.96 6.58 5.69
N THR A 86 -4.26 6.51 5.44
CA THR A 86 -5.26 5.78 6.25
C THR A 86 -6.03 4.82 5.36
N VAL A 87 -6.42 3.66 5.90
CA VAL A 87 -7.22 2.65 5.19
C VAL A 87 -8.33 2.20 6.12
N SER A 88 -9.55 2.13 5.60
CA SER A 88 -10.73 1.63 6.30
C SER A 88 -11.48 0.61 5.44
N ASN A 89 -12.29 -0.22 6.06
CA ASN A 89 -13.17 -1.16 5.38
C ASN A 89 -14.43 -1.45 6.21
N ILE A 90 -15.33 -2.28 5.65
CA ILE A 90 -16.62 -2.61 6.26
C ILE A 90 -16.50 -3.30 7.63
N CYS A 91 -15.32 -3.89 7.97
CA CYS A 91 -15.09 -4.53 9.26
C CYS A 91 -15.05 -3.55 10.44
N GLU A 92 -14.89 -2.25 10.18
CA GLU A 92 -14.91 -1.19 11.19
C GLU A 92 -16.34 -0.76 11.54
N GLU A 93 -17.31 -1.14 10.72
CA GLU A 93 -18.71 -0.86 10.97
C GLU A 93 -19.36 -2.04 11.72
N ASP A 94 -20.31 -1.77 12.60
CA ASP A 94 -21.18 -2.79 13.22
C ASP A 94 -22.12 -3.45 12.19
N ALA A 95 -21.63 -3.69 10.98
CA ALA A 95 -22.41 -4.08 9.83
C ALA A 95 -22.86 -5.53 9.92
N VAL A 96 -24.14 -5.72 9.98
CA VAL A 96 -24.82 -7.01 10.13
C VAL A 96 -24.97 -7.76 8.79
N SER A 97 -24.78 -7.09 7.66
CA SER A 97 -25.01 -7.67 6.33
C SER A 97 -23.83 -7.44 5.41
N PHE A 98 -23.21 -8.52 4.98
CA PHE A 98 -22.16 -8.51 3.97
C PHE A 98 -22.73 -8.98 2.63
N ASP A 99 -22.66 -8.11 1.63
CA ASP A 99 -22.71 -8.54 0.22
C ASP A 99 -21.26 -8.72 -0.27
N PRO A 100 -20.91 -9.79 -0.98
CA PRO A 100 -19.59 -9.92 -1.62
C PRO A 100 -19.22 -8.72 -2.51
N ALA A 101 -20.19 -8.00 -3.03
CA ALA A 101 -19.99 -6.75 -3.78
C ALA A 101 -19.49 -5.58 -2.90
N ASP A 102 -19.65 -5.67 -1.58
CA ASP A 102 -19.22 -4.64 -0.62
C ASP A 102 -17.78 -4.85 -0.14
N LEU A 103 -17.12 -5.94 -0.56
CA LEU A 103 -15.73 -6.22 -0.19
C LEU A 103 -14.79 -5.23 -0.89
N LYS A 104 -14.44 -4.17 -0.17
CA LYS A 104 -13.52 -3.12 -0.62
C LYS A 104 -12.74 -2.53 0.55
N ASN A 105 -11.57 -2.01 0.24
CA ASN A 105 -10.80 -1.18 1.14
C ASN A 105 -10.80 0.25 0.61
N ASP A 106 -11.16 1.20 1.46
CA ASP A 106 -11.18 2.63 1.17
C ASP A 106 -9.88 3.26 1.68
N LEU A 107 -9.09 3.82 0.77
CA LEU A 107 -7.83 4.48 1.05
C LEU A 107 -8.03 5.99 1.02
N LEU A 108 -7.42 6.69 1.96
CA LEU A 108 -7.35 8.15 2.03
C LEU A 108 -5.94 8.57 2.44
N TRP A 109 -5.37 9.57 1.76
CA TRP A 109 -4.05 10.09 2.09
C TRP A 109 -3.98 11.61 2.05
N THR A 110 -2.92 12.17 2.63
CA THR A 110 -2.69 13.62 2.63
C THR A 110 -2.06 14.08 1.31
N ASN A 111 -2.45 15.28 0.85
CA ASN A 111 -1.80 15.91 -0.31
C ASN A 111 -0.54 16.66 0.16
N PRO A 112 0.69 16.27 -0.28
CA PRO A 112 1.92 16.94 0.10
C PRO A 112 1.99 18.40 -0.33
N ASN A 113 1.30 18.82 -1.41
CA ASN A 113 1.23 20.22 -1.84
C ASN A 113 0.64 21.16 -0.78
N ASN A 114 -0.05 20.61 0.22
CA ASN A 114 -0.59 21.42 1.32
C ASN A 114 0.43 21.65 2.46
N SER A 115 1.63 21.05 2.40
CA SER A 115 2.55 21.06 3.53
C SER A 115 4.04 21.20 3.18
N CYS A 116 4.57 20.41 2.27
CA CYS A 116 6.01 20.21 2.10
C CYS A 116 6.47 20.11 0.63
N ALA A 117 5.56 20.11 -0.32
CA ALA A 117 5.80 20.18 -1.74
C ALA A 117 4.88 21.22 -2.37
N ASP A 118 5.07 21.55 -3.66
CA ASP A 118 4.23 22.50 -4.39
C ASP A 118 3.95 22.06 -5.84
N ASP A 119 4.49 20.91 -6.25
CA ASP A 119 4.45 20.45 -7.63
C ASP A 119 4.07 18.96 -7.80
N VAL A 120 3.50 18.34 -6.78
CA VAL A 120 2.92 16.98 -6.89
C VAL A 120 1.82 16.98 -7.94
N ILE A 121 1.87 16.00 -8.85
CA ILE A 121 0.90 15.82 -9.95
C ILE A 121 0.07 14.54 -9.79
N GLY A 122 0.46 13.60 -8.93
CA GLY A 122 -0.23 12.33 -8.76
C GLY A 122 0.39 11.40 -7.74
N TYR A 123 -0.12 10.16 -7.69
CA TYR A 123 0.25 9.17 -6.71
C TYR A 123 0.35 7.77 -7.33
N TYR A 124 1.26 6.93 -6.80
CA TYR A 124 1.24 5.49 -6.99
C TYR A 124 0.72 4.81 -5.74
N ILE A 125 -0.14 3.81 -5.93
CA ILE A 125 -0.75 3.02 -4.88
C ILE A 125 -0.15 1.63 -4.93
N TYR A 126 0.37 1.17 -3.80
CA TYR A 126 1.01 -0.12 -3.66
C TYR A 126 0.24 -1.03 -2.72
N TYR A 127 0.24 -2.31 -3.04
CA TYR A 127 -0.47 -3.35 -2.28
C TYR A 127 0.42 -4.56 -2.04
N SER A 128 0.27 -5.16 -0.85
CA SER A 128 0.79 -6.46 -0.49
C SER A 128 -0.33 -7.29 0.16
N PRO A 129 -0.59 -8.54 -0.28
CA PRO A 129 -1.66 -9.38 0.31
C PRO A 129 -1.33 -9.85 1.73
N MET A 130 -0.09 -9.70 2.18
CA MET A 130 0.38 -10.17 3.49
C MET A 130 1.24 -9.12 4.18
N GLN A 131 1.14 -9.05 5.49
CA GLN A 131 2.02 -8.23 6.31
C GLN A 131 3.49 -8.70 6.18
N GLY A 132 4.38 -7.73 5.93
CA GLY A 132 5.80 -8.02 5.69
C GLY A 132 6.11 -8.61 4.30
N GLY A 133 5.12 -8.77 3.44
CA GLY A 133 5.28 -9.14 2.04
C GLY A 133 5.82 -7.99 1.18
N SER A 134 6.22 -8.30 -0.04
CA SER A 134 6.67 -7.29 -1.02
C SER A 134 5.47 -6.53 -1.58
N PHE A 135 5.61 -5.21 -1.66
CA PHE A 135 4.65 -4.36 -2.34
C PHE A 135 4.76 -4.50 -3.86
N SER A 136 3.61 -4.51 -4.53
CA SER A 136 3.48 -4.38 -5.97
C SER A 136 2.61 -3.15 -6.29
N LEU A 137 2.89 -2.50 -7.41
CA LEU A 137 2.06 -1.40 -7.89
C LEU A 137 0.65 -1.93 -8.16
N LEU A 138 -0.34 -1.34 -7.50
CA LEU A 138 -1.76 -1.66 -7.66
C LEU A 138 -2.39 -0.76 -8.72
N ASP A 139 -2.21 0.57 -8.58
CA ASP A 139 -2.80 1.56 -9.47
C ASP A 139 -2.07 2.91 -9.34
N SER A 140 -2.51 3.89 -10.11
CA SER A 140 -2.02 5.26 -10.08
C SER A 140 -3.17 6.27 -10.16
N VAL A 141 -2.99 7.40 -9.49
CA VAL A 141 -3.88 8.57 -9.53
C VAL A 141 -3.11 9.73 -10.13
N ASN A 142 -3.65 10.36 -11.19
CA ASN A 142 -2.94 11.36 -12.00
C ASN A 142 -3.36 12.81 -11.67
N PHE A 143 -3.91 13.06 -10.49
CA PHE A 143 -4.28 14.39 -10.02
C PHE A 143 -3.88 14.54 -8.55
N ALA A 144 -3.18 15.62 -8.23
CA ALA A 144 -2.69 15.89 -6.88
C ALA A 144 -3.81 16.03 -5.83
N ASP A 145 -4.99 16.52 -6.25
CA ASP A 145 -6.14 16.72 -5.35
C ASP A 145 -6.98 15.45 -5.15
N ASP A 146 -6.75 14.41 -5.96
CA ASP A 146 -7.38 13.10 -5.80
C ASP A 146 -6.61 12.29 -4.76
N THR A 147 -7.03 12.39 -3.53
CA THR A 147 -6.38 11.76 -2.37
C THR A 147 -7.13 10.55 -1.84
N THR A 148 -7.95 9.93 -2.67
CA THR A 148 -8.75 8.75 -2.31
C THR A 148 -8.66 7.67 -3.37
N TYR A 149 -8.74 6.42 -2.92
CA TYR A 149 -8.83 5.26 -3.81
C TYR A 149 -9.66 4.14 -3.18
N GLN A 150 -10.44 3.43 -3.99
CA GLN A 150 -11.20 2.27 -3.56
C GLN A 150 -10.64 1.01 -4.22
N HIS A 151 -10.07 0.12 -3.43
CA HIS A 151 -9.69 -1.21 -3.89
C HIS A 151 -10.90 -2.14 -3.78
N THR A 152 -11.53 -2.41 -4.91
CA THR A 152 -12.81 -3.14 -5.02
C THR A 152 -12.61 -4.55 -5.60
N ASN A 153 -13.69 -5.34 -5.60
CA ASN A 153 -13.71 -6.73 -6.10
C ASN A 153 -12.72 -7.64 -5.37
N LEU A 154 -12.60 -7.44 -4.08
CA LEU A 154 -11.71 -8.22 -3.23
C LEU A 154 -12.35 -9.58 -2.87
N GLU A 155 -11.54 -10.64 -2.85
CA GLU A 155 -11.89 -11.92 -2.24
C GLU A 155 -11.57 -11.93 -0.74
N SER A 156 -10.65 -11.06 -0.30
CA SER A 156 -10.22 -10.87 1.08
C SER A 156 -9.95 -9.40 1.32
N LEU A 157 -10.41 -8.87 2.45
CA LEU A 157 -10.13 -7.50 2.88
C LEU A 157 -8.70 -7.36 3.44
N ALA A 158 -8.11 -8.48 3.90
CA ALA A 158 -6.77 -8.50 4.46
C ALA A 158 -5.73 -8.08 3.44
N GLY A 159 -4.88 -7.14 3.82
CA GLY A 159 -3.79 -6.64 3.00
C GLY A 159 -3.14 -5.40 3.57
N CYS A 160 -1.99 -5.05 3.02
CA CYS A 160 -1.22 -3.88 3.40
C CYS A 160 -1.10 -2.92 2.21
N TYR A 161 -1.14 -1.64 2.49
CA TYR A 161 -1.07 -0.56 1.51
C TYR A 161 0.01 0.43 1.84
N ALA A 162 0.58 1.03 0.80
CA ALA A 162 1.45 2.20 0.87
C ALA A 162 1.19 3.08 -0.37
N VAL A 163 1.45 4.37 -0.25
CA VAL A 163 1.27 5.35 -1.32
C VAL A 163 2.55 6.17 -1.47
N THR A 164 2.92 6.52 -2.70
CA THR A 164 3.97 7.50 -3.00
C THR A 164 3.38 8.67 -3.76
N ALA A 165 4.00 9.85 -3.62
CA ALA A 165 3.67 11.03 -4.41
C ALA A 165 4.66 11.19 -5.56
N ILE A 166 4.21 11.76 -6.68
CA ILE A 166 4.99 12.01 -7.88
C ILE A 166 4.90 13.49 -8.23
N ASP A 167 6.03 14.14 -8.46
CA ASP A 167 6.09 15.53 -8.87
C ASP A 167 6.00 15.73 -10.39
N SER A 168 6.05 16.99 -10.82
CA SER A 168 5.98 17.39 -12.21
C SER A 168 7.21 16.97 -13.04
N PHE A 169 8.30 16.56 -12.41
CA PHE A 169 9.51 16.02 -13.02
C PHE A 169 9.63 14.51 -12.90
N TYR A 170 8.57 13.84 -12.40
CA TYR A 170 8.49 12.39 -12.17
C TYR A 170 9.46 11.86 -11.10
N ASN A 171 9.88 12.71 -10.16
CA ASN A 171 10.55 12.21 -8.97
C ASN A 171 9.49 11.59 -8.04
N GLU A 172 9.75 10.36 -7.58
CA GLU A 172 8.86 9.63 -6.71
C GLU A 172 9.32 9.74 -5.26
N SER A 173 8.40 10.03 -4.34
CA SER A 173 8.65 10.08 -2.91
C SER A 173 9.01 8.72 -2.33
N ALA A 174 9.49 8.69 -1.10
CA ALA A 174 9.48 7.48 -0.29
C ALA A 174 8.03 7.01 -0.05
N PHE A 175 7.87 5.75 0.36
CA PHE A 175 6.57 5.22 0.77
C PHE A 175 6.00 6.03 1.95
N SER A 176 4.68 6.17 1.97
CA SER A 176 3.90 6.57 3.14
C SER A 176 4.14 5.62 4.32
N ASN A 177 3.53 5.90 5.46
CA ASN A 177 3.32 4.86 6.47
C ASN A 177 2.60 3.67 5.82
N THR A 178 3.01 2.45 6.18
CA THR A 178 2.31 1.22 5.78
C THR A 178 1.09 1.02 6.68
N VAL A 179 -0.07 0.85 6.07
CA VAL A 179 -1.31 0.51 6.78
C VAL A 179 -1.76 -0.88 6.35
N CYS A 180 -1.90 -1.78 7.32
CA CYS A 180 -2.47 -3.11 7.09
C CYS A 180 -3.87 -3.17 7.69
N VAL A 181 -4.81 -3.74 6.95
CA VAL A 181 -6.16 -4.05 7.37
C VAL A 181 -6.37 -5.55 7.37
N ASP A 182 -7.34 -6.02 8.15
CA ASP A 182 -7.62 -7.44 8.28
C ASP A 182 -9.07 -7.77 7.90
N ASN A 183 -9.35 -9.06 7.83
CA ASN A 183 -10.68 -9.60 7.64
C ASN A 183 -11.46 -9.57 8.96
N CYS A 184 -12.80 -9.50 8.87
CA CYS A 184 -13.71 -9.79 9.97
C CYS A 184 -14.37 -11.14 9.75
N SER A 185 -13.77 -12.17 10.30
CA SER A 185 -14.21 -13.55 10.16
C SER A 185 -15.54 -13.78 10.88
N ASP A 186 -16.39 -14.63 10.31
CA ASP A 186 -17.65 -15.02 10.93
C ASP A 186 -17.90 -16.52 10.75
N TYR A 187 -18.05 -17.23 11.87
CA TYR A 187 -18.31 -18.66 11.90
C TYR A 187 -19.20 -19.04 13.08
N ASN A 188 -20.45 -19.32 12.79
CA ASN A 188 -21.46 -19.64 13.80
C ASN A 188 -22.07 -21.02 13.56
N LEU A 189 -22.35 -21.76 14.65
CA LEU A 189 -22.88 -23.10 14.60
C LEU A 189 -24.31 -23.15 15.17
N PRO A 190 -25.23 -23.88 14.51
CA PRO A 190 -26.55 -24.12 15.05
C PRO A 190 -26.48 -25.12 16.24
N ASN A 191 -27.54 -25.21 17.00
CA ASN A 191 -27.62 -26.14 18.12
C ASN A 191 -28.58 -27.33 17.88
N VAL A 192 -29.13 -27.47 16.66
CA VAL A 192 -30.08 -28.53 16.29
C VAL A 192 -30.00 -28.83 14.81
N PHE A 193 -30.18 -30.08 14.43
CA PHE A 193 -30.40 -30.49 13.03
C PHE A 193 -31.28 -31.75 12.97
N THR A 194 -31.88 -32.04 11.82
CA THR A 194 -32.93 -33.06 11.69
C THR A 194 -32.65 -33.95 10.46
N PRO A 195 -31.71 -34.91 10.55
CA PRO A 195 -31.36 -35.79 9.43
C PRO A 195 -32.47 -36.84 9.19
N ASN A 196 -33.61 -36.42 8.63
CA ASN A 196 -34.80 -37.20 8.35
C ASN A 196 -35.07 -37.39 6.84
N ASN A 197 -34.22 -36.80 5.94
CA ASN A 197 -34.31 -36.81 4.51
C ASN A 197 -35.55 -36.05 3.96
N ASP A 198 -35.99 -35.01 4.60
CA ASP A 198 -37.04 -34.12 4.10
C ASP A 198 -36.52 -32.95 3.25
N GLY A 199 -35.21 -32.81 3.15
CA GLY A 199 -34.53 -31.77 2.40
C GLY A 199 -34.25 -30.48 3.19
N ALA A 200 -34.59 -30.48 4.51
CA ALA A 200 -34.35 -29.33 5.39
C ALA A 200 -33.56 -29.75 6.62
N ASN A 201 -32.43 -29.10 6.88
CA ASN A 201 -31.51 -29.36 8.01
C ASN A 201 -31.08 -30.84 8.15
N ASP A 202 -31.01 -31.57 7.04
CA ASP A 202 -30.55 -32.96 7.00
C ASP A 202 -29.07 -33.10 7.34
N LEU A 203 -28.30 -32.02 7.14
CA LEU A 203 -26.91 -31.95 7.50
C LEU A 203 -26.66 -30.87 8.56
N TYR A 204 -25.81 -31.22 9.53
CA TYR A 204 -25.29 -30.22 10.45
C TYR A 204 -24.20 -29.43 9.76
N THR A 205 -24.52 -28.17 9.47
CA THR A 205 -23.65 -27.20 8.77
C THR A 205 -23.57 -25.91 9.57
N PRO A 206 -22.55 -25.06 9.35
CA PRO A 206 -22.53 -23.74 9.94
C PRO A 206 -23.69 -22.88 9.44
N ILE A 207 -23.98 -21.81 10.17
CA ILE A 207 -24.95 -20.79 9.74
C ILE A 207 -24.28 -19.98 8.63
N LEU A 208 -24.90 -19.94 7.46
CA LEU A 208 -24.38 -19.26 6.27
C LEU A 208 -24.78 -17.76 6.23
N PRO A 209 -23.94 -16.90 5.63
CA PRO A 209 -22.64 -17.21 5.02
C PRO A 209 -21.52 -17.31 6.06
N ILE A 210 -20.57 -18.24 5.88
CA ILE A 210 -19.28 -18.23 6.58
C ILE A 210 -18.35 -17.26 5.86
N ARG A 211 -17.43 -16.60 6.61
CA ARG A 211 -16.57 -15.58 6.05
C ARG A 211 -15.14 -15.72 6.53
N PHE A 212 -14.19 -15.68 5.58
CA PHE A 212 -12.74 -15.66 5.79
C PHE A 212 -12.25 -16.82 6.68
N ILE A 213 -12.87 -18.00 6.53
CA ILE A 213 -12.53 -19.23 7.24
C ILE A 213 -11.77 -20.14 6.28
N ASP A 214 -10.55 -20.53 6.66
CA ASP A 214 -9.71 -21.47 5.93
C ASP A 214 -10.09 -22.91 6.23
N GLY A 215 -10.38 -23.21 7.50
CA GLY A 215 -10.70 -24.54 7.95
C GLY A 215 -11.13 -24.60 9.40
N VAL A 216 -11.43 -25.82 9.86
CA VAL A 216 -11.79 -26.10 11.25
C VAL A 216 -11.09 -27.37 11.75
N ASP A 217 -10.97 -27.53 13.07
CA ASP A 217 -10.75 -28.83 13.73
C ASP A 217 -11.97 -29.10 14.61
N MET A 218 -13.00 -29.72 14.00
CA MET A 218 -14.25 -30.04 14.61
C MET A 218 -14.25 -31.47 15.18
N LYS A 219 -14.66 -31.61 16.45
CA LYS A 219 -14.87 -32.91 17.10
C LYS A 219 -16.20 -32.94 17.82
N ILE A 220 -16.99 -33.96 17.51
CA ILE A 220 -18.31 -34.20 18.16
C ILE A 220 -18.23 -35.45 18.99
N PHE A 221 -18.80 -35.36 20.18
CA PHE A 221 -18.77 -36.42 21.19
C PHE A 221 -20.21 -36.79 21.64
N ASN A 222 -20.42 -38.03 21.93
CA ASN A 222 -21.68 -38.47 22.61
C ASN A 222 -21.68 -38.08 24.09
N ARG A 223 -22.80 -38.36 24.81
CA ARG A 223 -22.98 -38.01 26.23
C ARG A 223 -21.98 -38.69 27.17
N TRP A 224 -21.29 -39.73 26.71
CA TRP A 224 -20.25 -40.44 27.47
C TRP A 224 -18.84 -39.99 27.15
N GLY A 225 -18.71 -38.97 26.30
CA GLY A 225 -17.41 -38.40 25.90
C GLY A 225 -16.69 -39.21 24.82
N ALA A 226 -17.35 -40.19 24.17
CA ALA A 226 -16.76 -40.90 23.04
C ALA A 226 -16.88 -40.05 21.75
N LEU A 227 -15.77 -39.95 20.99
CA LEU A 227 -15.74 -39.26 19.69
C LEU A 227 -16.66 -40.02 18.71
N VAL A 228 -17.54 -39.28 18.05
CA VAL A 228 -18.45 -39.80 17.03
C VAL A 228 -18.29 -39.23 15.66
N PHE A 229 -17.74 -37.99 15.55
CA PHE A 229 -17.47 -37.34 14.29
C PHE A 229 -16.30 -36.37 14.43
N GLU A 230 -15.48 -36.30 13.39
CA GLU A 230 -14.44 -35.28 13.24
C GLU A 230 -14.29 -34.85 11.77
N THR A 231 -13.97 -33.57 11.55
CA THR A 231 -13.72 -33.04 10.21
C THR A 231 -12.86 -31.75 10.28
N SER A 232 -12.14 -31.49 9.18
CA SER A 232 -11.46 -30.21 8.93
C SER A 232 -12.20 -29.33 7.92
N ASP A 233 -13.28 -29.84 7.30
CA ASP A 233 -14.11 -29.09 6.37
C ASP A 233 -14.92 -28.03 7.12
N PRO A 234 -14.81 -26.72 6.80
CA PRO A 234 -15.58 -25.68 7.48
C PRO A 234 -17.09 -25.81 7.27
N MET A 235 -17.53 -26.51 6.21
CA MET A 235 -18.97 -26.79 6.00
C MET A 235 -19.50 -27.91 6.90
N LEU A 236 -18.63 -28.67 7.55
CA LEU A 236 -18.92 -29.78 8.45
C LEU A 236 -19.67 -30.96 7.78
N ASN A 237 -20.82 -30.73 7.18
CA ASN A 237 -21.65 -31.67 6.43
C ASN A 237 -21.92 -32.97 7.18
N TRP A 238 -22.15 -32.93 8.50
CA TRP A 238 -22.43 -34.13 9.31
C TRP A 238 -23.89 -34.54 9.18
N ASP A 239 -24.14 -35.78 8.76
CA ASP A 239 -25.45 -36.39 8.55
C ASP A 239 -25.98 -37.16 9.76
N GLY A 240 -25.30 -37.10 10.92
CA GLY A 240 -25.67 -37.85 12.11
C GLY A 240 -25.22 -39.32 12.04
N THR A 241 -24.25 -39.66 11.20
CA THR A 241 -23.54 -40.94 11.24
C THR A 241 -22.20 -40.80 11.96
N SER A 242 -21.72 -41.88 12.55
CA SER A 242 -20.41 -41.92 13.19
C SER A 242 -19.31 -42.06 12.12
N SER A 243 -18.39 -41.11 12.06
CA SER A 243 -17.20 -41.23 11.22
C SER A 243 -16.23 -42.32 11.68
N VAL A 244 -16.35 -42.77 12.92
CA VAL A 244 -15.51 -43.80 13.53
C VAL A 244 -16.02 -45.22 13.23
N THR A 245 -17.34 -45.42 13.28
CA THR A 245 -17.97 -46.76 13.15
C THR A 245 -18.78 -46.92 11.87
N GLY A 246 -19.11 -45.83 11.17
CA GLY A 246 -20.00 -45.82 10.01
C GLY A 246 -21.47 -46.07 10.32
N SER A 247 -21.85 -46.14 11.62
CA SER A 247 -23.23 -46.40 12.05
C SER A 247 -24.03 -45.13 12.24
N THR A 248 -25.32 -45.20 11.96
CA THR A 248 -26.26 -44.13 12.27
C THR A 248 -26.35 -43.95 13.79
N LEU A 249 -26.28 -42.70 14.24
CA LEU A 249 -26.35 -42.35 15.65
C LEU A 249 -27.81 -42.15 16.09
N GLU A 250 -28.09 -42.42 17.35
CA GLU A 250 -29.42 -42.26 17.95
C GLU A 250 -29.74 -40.78 18.20
N GLU A 251 -31.03 -40.46 18.27
CA GLU A 251 -31.51 -39.17 18.72
C GLU A 251 -30.94 -38.78 20.09
N GLY A 252 -30.63 -37.52 20.26
CA GLY A 252 -30.12 -37.06 21.56
C GLY A 252 -29.22 -35.84 21.48
N VAL A 253 -28.54 -35.58 22.58
CA VAL A 253 -27.61 -34.48 22.73
C VAL A 253 -26.18 -34.95 22.50
N TYR A 254 -25.50 -34.26 21.66
CA TYR A 254 -24.07 -34.41 21.37
C TYR A 254 -23.35 -33.14 21.78
N TYR A 255 -22.07 -33.23 22.08
CA TYR A 255 -21.25 -32.08 22.47
C TYR A 255 -20.12 -31.88 21.46
N TYR A 256 -19.75 -30.63 21.21
CA TYR A 256 -18.67 -30.36 20.28
C TYR A 256 -17.59 -29.43 20.85
N VAL A 257 -16.40 -29.56 20.28
CA VAL A 257 -15.30 -28.61 20.35
C VAL A 257 -14.84 -28.36 18.95
N CYS A 258 -14.81 -27.08 18.51
CA CYS A 258 -14.42 -26.67 17.17
C CYS A 258 -13.40 -25.57 17.29
N TYR A 259 -12.17 -25.82 16.84
CA TYR A 259 -11.18 -24.78 16.57
C TYR A 259 -11.37 -24.25 15.17
N VAL A 260 -11.40 -22.94 15.03
CA VAL A 260 -11.56 -22.26 13.75
C VAL A 260 -10.21 -21.71 13.29
N PHE A 261 -9.94 -21.80 12.00
CA PHE A 261 -8.75 -21.23 11.34
C PHE A 261 -9.21 -20.12 10.40
N GLU A 262 -8.79 -18.90 10.70
CA GLU A 262 -9.19 -17.69 10.00
C GLU A 262 -8.10 -17.24 9.03
N VAL A 263 -8.52 -16.66 7.89
CA VAL A 263 -7.62 -15.99 6.95
C VAL A 263 -7.40 -14.56 7.42
N THR A 264 -6.15 -14.22 7.77
CA THR A 264 -5.75 -12.90 8.25
C THR A 264 -4.63 -12.32 7.39
N VAL A 265 -4.30 -11.03 7.59
CA VAL A 265 -3.17 -10.37 6.92
C VAL A 265 -1.82 -10.99 7.27
N THR A 266 -1.73 -11.74 8.37
CA THR A 266 -0.53 -12.51 8.76
C THR A 266 -0.55 -13.97 8.30
N GLY A 267 -1.53 -14.36 7.48
CA GLY A 267 -1.78 -15.72 7.04
C GLY A 267 -2.88 -16.41 7.83
N VAL A 268 -2.98 -17.73 7.68
CA VAL A 268 -4.00 -18.51 8.42
C VAL A 268 -3.65 -18.55 9.89
N GLN A 269 -4.60 -18.11 10.73
CA GLN A 269 -4.46 -18.07 12.19
C GLN A 269 -5.50 -18.93 12.85
N LYS A 270 -5.08 -19.68 13.88
CA LYS A 270 -6.00 -20.44 14.74
C LYS A 270 -6.59 -19.51 15.78
N VAL A 271 -7.93 -19.48 15.90
CA VAL A 271 -8.62 -18.77 16.98
C VAL A 271 -8.26 -19.41 18.32
N GLU A 272 -7.83 -18.60 19.28
CA GLU A 272 -7.32 -19.09 20.57
C GLU A 272 -8.40 -19.89 21.35
N GLU A 273 -9.62 -19.36 21.39
CA GLU A 273 -10.73 -20.01 22.11
C GLU A 273 -11.59 -20.83 21.15
N PRO A 274 -11.69 -22.16 21.33
CA PRO A 274 -12.55 -22.96 20.49
C PRO A 274 -14.03 -22.71 20.82
N LEU A 275 -14.85 -22.80 19.76
CA LEU A 275 -16.29 -22.87 19.91
C LEU A 275 -16.64 -24.19 20.64
N LYS A 276 -17.48 -24.11 21.65
CA LYS A 276 -17.94 -25.24 22.42
C LYS A 276 -19.45 -25.17 22.61
N GLY A 277 -20.11 -26.29 22.49
CA GLY A 277 -21.55 -26.30 22.65
C GLY A 277 -22.13 -27.70 22.59
N TYR A 278 -23.42 -27.73 22.34
CA TYR A 278 -24.17 -28.97 22.16
C TYR A 278 -25.00 -28.92 20.89
N ILE A 279 -25.37 -30.12 20.41
CA ILE A 279 -26.16 -30.33 19.19
C ILE A 279 -27.30 -31.29 19.55
N HIS A 280 -28.53 -30.88 19.26
CA HIS A 280 -29.67 -31.79 19.30
C HIS A 280 -29.80 -32.49 17.93
N LEU A 281 -29.65 -33.80 17.91
CA LEU A 281 -29.96 -34.65 16.76
C LEU A 281 -31.37 -35.19 16.94
N ILE A 282 -32.27 -34.85 16.02
CA ILE A 282 -33.69 -35.25 16.07
C ILE A 282 -34.02 -35.91 14.72
N ARG A 283 -34.63 -37.10 14.77
CA ARG A 283 -35.00 -37.88 13.57
C ARG A 283 -36.52 -38.17 13.48
N SER A 284 -37.27 -38.01 14.56
CA SER A 284 -38.69 -38.23 14.56
C SER A 284 -39.42 -37.20 13.68
N GLN A 285 -40.20 -37.70 12.74
CA GLN A 285 -41.26 -36.92 12.10
C GLN A 285 -42.46 -36.94 13.05
N GLU A 286 -42.95 -35.78 13.48
CA GLU A 286 -44.30 -35.67 14.02
C GLU A 286 -45.34 -35.65 12.89
#